data_df335cf0895add40268e09303248e68b
#
_entry.id   df335cf0895add40268e09303248e68b
#
_cell.length_a   1.000
_cell.length_b   1.000
_cell.length_c   1.000
_cell.angle_alpha   90.00
_cell.angle_beta   90.00
_cell.angle_gamma   90.00
#
_symmetry.space_group_name_H-M   'P 1'
#
loop_
_entity.id
_entity.type
_entity.pdbx_description
1 polymer ?
#
loop_
_entity_poly.entity_id
_entity_poly.type
_entity_poly.pdbx_seq_one_letter_code
_entity_poly.pdbx_strand_id
1 'polypeptide(L)'
;MRLEDLLAQMTISEKVGQMMHPALSIKPNLDLKLFQMTMGLESLDETQILKKHITHFNFYGSPTPLELGRKLNYLQRIASRSRLGIPLSISSDPLHEVKGGGVAAFDIDGFSKWPSQLGLAATRDTRLVEKFGQIAATEYRSVGIHTALHPMADLATDPRWARNFGTFGSDSKISSEMTAAYMRGFQGTKISSNSVIT
;
A
#
# COMPACT_ATOMS: atom_id res chain seq x y z
N MET A 1 20.56 -6.62 -15.26
CA MET A 1 20.33 -5.48 -16.18
C MET A 1 20.38 -4.22 -15.36
N ARG A 2 21.12 -3.20 -15.78
CA ARG A 2 21.17 -1.91 -15.10
C ARG A 2 19.89 -1.13 -15.39
N LEU A 3 19.52 -0.20 -14.55
CA LEU A 3 18.30 0.59 -14.71
C LEU A 3 18.30 1.40 -16.03
N GLU A 4 19.45 1.98 -16.36
CA GLU A 4 19.64 2.75 -17.58
C GLU A 4 19.47 1.88 -18.84
N ASP A 5 19.96 0.64 -18.82
CA ASP A 5 19.81 -0.31 -19.92
C ASP A 5 18.34 -0.72 -20.12
N LEU A 6 17.60 -0.90 -19.01
CA LEU A 6 16.18 -1.18 -19.06
C LEU A 6 15.42 0.01 -19.67
N LEU A 7 15.68 1.22 -19.16
CA LEU A 7 15.03 2.45 -19.62
C LEU A 7 15.29 2.71 -21.12
N ALA A 8 16.50 2.41 -21.61
CA ALA A 8 16.85 2.55 -23.02
C ALA A 8 16.09 1.58 -23.93
N GLN A 9 15.70 0.41 -23.41
CA GLN A 9 14.92 -0.59 -24.14
C GLN A 9 13.42 -0.32 -24.17
N MET A 10 12.92 0.54 -23.28
CA MET A 10 11.49 0.81 -23.14
C MET A 10 10.97 1.69 -24.26
N THR A 11 9.84 1.29 -24.84
CA THR A 11 9.02 2.13 -25.72
C THR A 11 8.37 3.28 -24.92
N ILE A 12 7.87 4.29 -25.62
CA ILE A 12 7.11 5.38 -24.97
C ILE A 12 5.89 4.83 -24.22
N SER A 13 5.15 3.90 -24.83
CA SER A 13 3.98 3.27 -24.20
C SER A 13 4.34 2.55 -22.90
N GLU A 14 5.46 1.82 -22.87
CA GLU A 14 5.93 1.16 -21.66
C GLU A 14 6.37 2.16 -20.59
N LYS A 15 7.01 3.26 -20.97
CA LYS A 15 7.36 4.35 -20.03
C LYS A 15 6.11 4.99 -19.43
N VAL A 16 5.09 5.27 -20.24
CA VAL A 16 3.82 5.82 -19.77
C VAL A 16 3.12 4.84 -18.82
N GLY A 17 3.14 3.54 -19.14
CA GLY A 17 2.59 2.50 -18.25
C GLY A 17 3.21 2.50 -16.84
N GLN A 18 4.53 2.77 -16.73
CA GLN A 18 5.21 2.87 -15.44
C GLN A 18 4.81 4.11 -14.61
N MET A 19 4.22 5.12 -15.25
CA MET A 19 3.75 6.33 -14.55
C MET A 19 2.32 6.18 -13.99
N MET A 20 1.65 5.05 -14.24
CA MET A 20 0.28 4.79 -13.84
C MET A 20 0.24 3.92 -12.59
N HIS A 21 -0.68 4.23 -11.66
CA HIS A 21 -0.86 3.50 -10.42
C HIS A 21 -2.37 3.30 -10.11
N PRO A 22 -3.08 2.51 -10.91
CA PRO A 22 -4.52 2.31 -10.75
C PRO A 22 -4.87 1.35 -9.62
N ALA A 23 -6.17 1.25 -9.35
CA ALA A 23 -6.74 0.28 -8.42
C ALA A 23 -6.64 -1.15 -8.96
N LEU A 24 -6.35 -2.09 -8.06
CA LEU A 24 -6.44 -3.53 -8.27
C LEU A 24 -7.42 -4.12 -7.25
N SER A 25 -8.60 -4.50 -7.70
CA SER A 25 -9.62 -5.09 -6.82
C SER A 25 -9.50 -6.60 -6.75
N ILE A 26 -9.44 -7.13 -5.52
CA ILE A 26 -9.44 -8.58 -5.26
C ILE A 26 -10.53 -8.87 -4.22
N LYS A 27 -11.55 -9.64 -4.60
CA LYS A 27 -12.72 -9.91 -3.75
C LYS A 27 -13.36 -8.63 -3.18
N PRO A 28 -13.81 -7.68 -4.02
CA PRO A 28 -14.45 -6.48 -3.52
C PRO A 28 -15.79 -6.83 -2.84
N ASN A 29 -16.02 -6.27 -1.64
CA ASN A 29 -17.34 -6.30 -1.02
C ASN A 29 -18.29 -5.31 -1.74
N LEU A 30 -19.58 -5.29 -1.34
CA LEU A 30 -20.57 -4.42 -1.97
C LEU A 30 -20.22 -2.93 -1.78
N ASP A 31 -19.77 -2.56 -0.58
CA ASP A 31 -19.43 -1.18 -0.25
C ASP A 31 -18.25 -0.67 -1.10
N LEU A 32 -17.26 -1.52 -1.30
CA LEU A 32 -16.13 -1.20 -2.17
C LEU A 32 -16.56 -1.07 -3.63
N LYS A 33 -17.45 -1.93 -4.12
CA LYS A 33 -17.99 -1.81 -5.49
C LYS A 33 -18.73 -0.49 -5.68
N LEU A 34 -19.59 -0.12 -4.73
CA LEU A 34 -20.32 1.15 -4.76
C LEU A 34 -19.36 2.34 -4.71
N PHE A 35 -18.36 2.31 -3.82
CA PHE A 35 -17.32 3.33 -3.74
C PHE A 35 -16.57 3.48 -5.07
N GLN A 36 -16.12 2.38 -5.66
CA GLN A 36 -15.41 2.39 -6.95
C GLN A 36 -16.29 2.97 -8.07
N MET A 37 -17.55 2.59 -8.14
CA MET A 37 -18.50 3.14 -9.11
C MET A 37 -18.70 4.65 -8.91
N THR A 38 -18.87 5.11 -7.66
CA THR A 38 -19.06 6.54 -7.34
C THR A 38 -17.83 7.38 -7.69
N MET A 39 -16.64 6.82 -7.49
CA MET A 39 -15.36 7.51 -7.74
C MET A 39 -14.85 7.33 -9.18
N GLY A 40 -15.56 6.59 -10.03
CA GLY A 40 -15.11 6.28 -11.37
C GLY A 40 -13.82 5.44 -11.43
N LEU A 41 -13.54 4.67 -10.39
CA LEU A 41 -12.35 3.83 -10.29
C LEU A 41 -12.61 2.48 -10.98
N GLU A 42 -12.15 2.35 -12.20
CA GLU A 42 -12.16 1.05 -12.90
C GLU A 42 -11.07 0.14 -12.33
N SER A 43 -11.45 -1.07 -11.94
CA SER A 43 -10.49 -2.12 -11.67
C SER A 43 -9.96 -2.67 -12.99
N LEU A 44 -8.64 -2.65 -13.16
CA LEU A 44 -8.02 -3.23 -14.33
C LEU A 44 -7.98 -4.75 -14.21
N ASP A 45 -8.34 -5.42 -15.29
CA ASP A 45 -8.16 -6.87 -15.40
C ASP A 45 -6.72 -7.24 -15.80
N GLU A 46 -6.43 -8.52 -15.77
CA GLU A 46 -5.10 -9.08 -16.04
C GLU A 46 -4.62 -8.81 -17.48
N THR A 47 -5.55 -8.69 -18.43
CA THR A 47 -5.20 -8.44 -19.83
C THR A 47 -4.74 -7.01 -20.04
N GLN A 48 -5.25 -6.09 -19.23
CA GLN A 48 -4.87 -4.69 -19.26
C GLN A 48 -3.45 -4.45 -18.73
N ILE A 49 -2.98 -5.28 -17.76
CA ILE A 49 -1.60 -5.24 -17.30
C ILE A 49 -0.63 -5.38 -18.47
N LEU A 50 -0.82 -6.42 -19.29
CA LEU A 50 0.04 -6.66 -20.44
C LEU A 50 -0.13 -5.63 -21.56
N LYS A 51 -1.35 -5.21 -21.86
CA LYS A 51 -1.65 -4.27 -22.95
C LYS A 51 -1.26 -2.83 -22.66
N LYS A 52 -1.45 -2.40 -21.40
CA LYS A 52 -1.16 -1.02 -20.96
C LYS A 52 0.22 -0.87 -20.33
N HIS A 53 0.97 -1.96 -20.15
CA HIS A 53 2.32 -1.99 -19.56
C HIS A 53 2.39 -1.40 -18.14
N ILE A 54 1.27 -1.45 -17.39
CA ILE A 54 1.19 -0.95 -16.02
C ILE A 54 1.77 -2.00 -15.08
N THR A 55 2.64 -1.57 -14.17
CA THR A 55 3.28 -2.47 -13.18
C THR A 55 3.09 -2.03 -11.73
N HIS A 56 2.40 -0.91 -11.50
CA HIS A 56 2.12 -0.40 -10.16
C HIS A 56 0.61 -0.42 -9.91
N PHE A 57 0.18 -1.01 -8.79
CA PHE A 57 -1.24 -1.13 -8.44
C PHE A 57 -1.45 -0.88 -6.96
N ASN A 58 -2.50 -0.13 -6.61
CA ASN A 58 -2.99 -0.06 -5.24
C ASN A 58 -4.07 -1.12 -5.02
N PHE A 59 -3.85 -2.00 -4.05
CA PHE A 59 -4.75 -3.12 -3.75
C PHE A 59 -5.98 -2.64 -3.00
N TYR A 60 -7.15 -3.18 -3.39
CA TYR A 60 -8.44 -2.98 -2.77
C TYR A 60 -9.18 -4.31 -2.62
N GLY A 61 -9.80 -4.54 -1.46
CA GLY A 61 -10.64 -5.72 -1.24
C GLY A 61 -10.47 -6.34 0.15
N SER A 62 -11.16 -7.45 0.36
CA SER A 62 -11.16 -8.19 1.63
C SER A 62 -10.94 -9.70 1.41
N PRO A 63 -9.86 -10.10 0.71
CA PRO A 63 -9.49 -11.51 0.61
C PRO A 63 -8.85 -11.99 1.91
N THR A 64 -8.80 -13.30 2.11
CA THR A 64 -7.88 -13.87 3.10
C THR A 64 -6.42 -13.69 2.67
N PRO A 65 -5.42 -13.71 3.59
CA PRO A 65 -4.01 -13.62 3.22
C PRO A 65 -3.58 -14.64 2.18
N LEU A 66 -4.08 -15.87 2.28
CA LEU A 66 -3.78 -16.94 1.33
C LEU A 66 -4.32 -16.64 -0.08
N GLU A 67 -5.55 -16.15 -0.18
CA GLU A 67 -6.16 -15.78 -1.47
C GLU A 67 -5.42 -14.61 -2.10
N LEU A 68 -5.07 -13.61 -1.29
CA LEU A 68 -4.30 -12.45 -1.75
C LEU A 68 -2.94 -12.90 -2.30
N GLY A 69 -2.16 -13.65 -1.52
CA GLY A 69 -0.84 -14.13 -1.93
C GLY A 69 -0.91 -14.99 -3.21
N ARG A 70 -1.90 -15.89 -3.33
CA ARG A 70 -2.11 -16.69 -4.54
C ARG A 70 -2.41 -15.81 -5.76
N LYS A 71 -3.29 -14.81 -5.61
CA LYS A 71 -3.65 -13.90 -6.70
C LYS A 71 -2.46 -13.04 -7.11
N LEU A 72 -1.72 -12.45 -6.16
CA LEU A 72 -0.55 -11.65 -6.48
C LEU A 72 0.56 -12.48 -7.13
N ASN A 73 0.81 -13.70 -6.67
CA ASN A 73 1.74 -14.63 -7.34
C ASN A 73 1.30 -14.98 -8.78
N TYR A 74 0.01 -15.11 -9.03
CA TYR A 74 -0.51 -15.32 -10.37
C TYR A 74 -0.25 -14.10 -11.25
N LEU A 75 -0.52 -12.88 -10.77
CA LEU A 75 -0.28 -11.64 -11.50
C LEU A 75 1.22 -11.41 -11.77
N GLN A 76 2.11 -11.75 -10.84
CA GLN A 76 3.57 -11.72 -11.06
C GLN A 76 3.99 -12.66 -12.22
N ARG A 77 3.39 -13.86 -12.30
CA ARG A 77 3.64 -14.76 -13.45
C ARG A 77 3.16 -14.18 -14.78
N ILE A 78 2.07 -13.40 -14.78
CA ILE A 78 1.63 -12.69 -15.98
C ILE A 78 2.64 -11.60 -16.34
N ALA A 79 3.04 -10.78 -15.38
CA ALA A 79 4.00 -9.71 -15.61
C ALA A 79 5.35 -10.23 -16.14
N SER A 80 5.82 -11.38 -15.64
CA SER A 80 7.09 -11.99 -16.10
C SER A 80 7.06 -12.45 -17.58
N ARG A 81 5.87 -12.56 -18.17
CA ARG A 81 5.69 -12.89 -19.60
C ARG A 81 5.62 -11.66 -20.50
N SER A 82 5.60 -10.46 -19.93
CA SER A 82 5.69 -9.22 -20.71
C SER A 82 7.07 -9.09 -21.35
N ARG A 83 7.17 -8.25 -22.39
CA ARG A 83 8.41 -8.09 -23.18
C ARG A 83 9.65 -7.78 -22.34
N LEU A 84 9.50 -6.96 -21.30
CA LEU A 84 10.60 -6.57 -20.41
C LEU A 84 10.61 -7.34 -19.07
N GLY A 85 9.56 -8.11 -18.78
CA GLY A 85 9.45 -8.90 -17.55
C GLY A 85 9.51 -8.08 -16.27
N ILE A 86 9.10 -6.81 -16.31
CA ILE A 86 9.14 -5.92 -15.13
C ILE A 86 8.12 -6.45 -14.12
N PRO A 87 8.54 -6.74 -12.88
CA PRO A 87 7.65 -7.25 -11.84
C PRO A 87 6.64 -6.18 -11.40
N LEU A 88 5.50 -6.63 -10.87
CA LEU A 88 4.49 -5.73 -10.30
C LEU A 88 4.92 -5.22 -8.93
N SER A 89 4.74 -3.94 -8.70
CA SER A 89 4.74 -3.31 -7.37
C SER A 89 3.30 -3.17 -6.89
N ILE A 90 3.00 -3.80 -5.77
CA ILE A 90 1.68 -3.72 -5.15
C ILE A 90 1.77 -2.86 -3.91
N SER A 91 0.94 -1.82 -3.86
CA SER A 91 0.74 -0.99 -2.69
C SER A 91 -0.59 -1.28 -2.02
N SER A 92 -0.74 -0.82 -0.80
CA SER A 92 -1.99 -0.85 -0.06
C SER A 92 -2.11 0.35 0.87
N ASP A 93 -3.34 0.78 1.10
CA ASP A 93 -3.72 1.60 2.25
C ASP A 93 -3.53 0.80 3.55
N PRO A 94 -3.65 1.42 4.75
CA PRO A 94 -3.46 0.72 6.02
C PRO A 94 -4.42 -0.47 6.17
N LEU A 95 -3.87 -1.67 6.44
CA LEU A 95 -4.63 -2.92 6.62
C LEU A 95 -4.65 -3.41 8.08
N HIS A 96 -3.94 -2.73 8.96
CA HIS A 96 -3.68 -3.15 10.33
C HIS A 96 -4.51 -2.38 11.37
N GLU A 97 -5.37 -1.47 10.96
CA GLU A 97 -6.19 -0.69 11.87
C GLU A 97 -7.39 -1.47 12.39
N VAL A 98 -7.75 -1.24 13.66
CA VAL A 98 -8.99 -1.76 14.22
C VAL A 98 -10.17 -1.09 13.51
N LYS A 99 -11.17 -1.89 13.10
CA LYS A 99 -12.38 -1.39 12.45
C LYS A 99 -13.07 -0.30 13.28
N GLY A 100 -13.45 0.77 12.64
CA GLY A 100 -14.27 1.82 13.25
C GLY A 100 -13.86 3.26 12.94
N GLY A 101 -12.71 3.50 12.36
CA GLY A 101 -12.21 4.86 12.09
C GLY A 101 -12.00 5.23 10.62
N GLY A 102 -12.13 4.31 9.69
CA GLY A 102 -11.80 4.55 8.29
C GLY A 102 -12.83 4.02 7.30
N VAL A 103 -12.57 4.27 6.03
CA VAL A 103 -13.34 3.68 4.94
C VAL A 103 -13.21 2.16 5.02
N ALA A 104 -14.29 1.47 5.31
CA ALA A 104 -14.37 0.01 5.53
C ALA A 104 -13.96 -0.87 4.32
N ALA A 105 -13.31 -0.26 3.33
CA ALA A 105 -12.92 -0.91 2.09
C ALA A 105 -11.68 -1.81 2.20
N PHE A 106 -10.96 -1.74 3.34
CA PHE A 106 -9.66 -2.38 3.49
C PHE A 106 -9.61 -3.15 4.80
N ASP A 107 -9.90 -4.43 4.75
CA ASP A 107 -9.73 -5.29 5.92
C ASP A 107 -9.31 -6.68 5.45
N ILE A 108 -8.20 -7.14 5.98
CA ILE A 108 -7.74 -8.51 5.79
C ILE A 108 -7.82 -9.22 7.12
N ASP A 109 -8.74 -10.16 7.23
CA ASP A 109 -8.77 -11.07 8.37
C ASP A 109 -7.48 -11.87 8.42
N GLY A 110 -6.83 -11.91 9.57
CA GLY A 110 -5.58 -12.62 9.78
C GLY A 110 -4.34 -11.72 9.85
N PHE A 111 -4.46 -10.42 9.56
CA PHE A 111 -3.42 -9.44 9.91
C PHE A 111 -3.58 -8.96 11.34
N SER A 112 -2.48 -8.62 12.00
CA SER A 112 -2.49 -8.03 13.33
C SER A 112 -3.28 -6.72 13.35
N LYS A 113 -3.99 -6.42 14.45
CA LYS A 113 -4.83 -5.24 14.59
C LYS A 113 -4.23 -4.28 15.60
N TRP A 114 -4.12 -3.04 15.19
CA TRP A 114 -3.47 -1.96 15.91
C TRP A 114 -4.36 -0.72 15.95
N PRO A 115 -4.14 0.21 16.90
CA PRO A 115 -4.78 1.51 16.85
C PRO A 115 -4.47 2.26 15.53
N SER A 116 -5.32 3.20 15.14
CA SER A 116 -5.02 4.14 14.06
C SER A 116 -3.74 4.93 14.34
N GLN A 117 -3.21 5.63 13.34
CA GLN A 117 -2.02 6.47 13.50
C GLN A 117 -2.17 7.48 14.66
N LEU A 118 -3.37 8.09 14.81
CA LEU A 118 -3.65 9.00 15.92
C LEU A 118 -3.58 8.28 17.28
N GLY A 119 -4.11 7.05 17.35
CA GLY A 119 -4.02 6.21 18.54
C GLY A 119 -2.58 5.81 18.86
N LEU A 120 -1.77 5.48 17.86
CA LEU A 120 -0.35 5.22 18.04
C LEU A 120 0.40 6.48 18.52
N ALA A 121 0.10 7.66 17.97
CA ALA A 121 0.70 8.93 18.38
C ALA A 121 0.36 9.30 19.83
N ALA A 122 -0.84 8.95 20.29
CA ALA A 122 -1.27 9.19 21.68
C ALA A 122 -0.39 8.47 22.72
N THR A 123 0.28 7.38 22.33
CA THR A 123 1.23 6.67 23.22
C THR A 123 2.52 7.46 23.44
N ARG A 124 2.88 8.36 22.56
CA ARG A 124 4.16 9.08 22.52
C ARG A 124 5.40 8.16 22.54
N ASP A 125 5.23 6.91 22.17
CA ASP A 125 6.31 5.91 22.14
C ASP A 125 6.72 5.57 20.68
N THR A 126 7.80 6.20 20.22
CA THR A 126 8.35 5.96 18.87
C THR A 126 8.87 4.53 18.69
N ARG A 127 9.29 3.84 19.78
CA ARG A 127 9.74 2.45 19.71
C ARG A 127 8.56 1.52 19.45
N LEU A 128 7.41 1.81 20.07
CA LEU A 128 6.17 1.08 19.80
C LEU A 128 5.74 1.25 18.33
N VAL A 129 5.81 2.47 17.78
CA VAL A 129 5.46 2.77 16.39
C VAL A 129 6.42 2.06 15.41
N GLU A 130 7.71 2.05 15.70
CA GLU A 130 8.68 1.32 14.89
C GLU A 130 8.44 -0.20 14.96
N LYS A 131 8.13 -0.75 16.14
CA LYS A 131 7.77 -2.16 16.32
C LYS A 131 6.50 -2.54 15.55
N PHE A 132 5.48 -1.68 15.58
CA PHE A 132 4.30 -1.83 14.74
C PHE A 132 4.69 -1.94 13.27
N GLY A 133 5.49 -1.00 12.75
CA GLY A 133 5.93 -0.99 11.36
C GLY A 133 6.68 -2.27 10.95
N GLN A 134 7.54 -2.81 11.83
CA GLN A 134 8.25 -4.08 11.59
C GLN A 134 7.30 -5.27 11.43
N ILE A 135 6.28 -5.34 12.29
CA ILE A 135 5.27 -6.41 12.24
C ILE A 135 4.43 -6.26 10.96
N ALA A 136 3.90 -5.08 10.71
CA ALA A 136 3.07 -4.80 9.55
C ALA A 136 3.82 -5.03 8.23
N ALA A 137 5.09 -4.63 8.14
CA ALA A 137 5.93 -4.90 6.97
C ALA A 137 6.12 -6.40 6.72
N THR A 138 6.29 -7.18 7.78
CA THR A 138 6.41 -8.65 7.68
C THR A 138 5.14 -9.26 7.13
N GLU A 139 3.98 -8.83 7.62
CA GLU A 139 2.67 -9.31 7.16
C GLU A 139 2.40 -8.87 5.71
N TYR A 140 2.69 -7.63 5.33
CA TYR A 140 2.58 -7.16 3.95
C TYR A 140 3.41 -8.00 2.98
N ARG A 141 4.66 -8.23 3.31
CA ARG A 141 5.56 -9.02 2.45
C ARG A 141 5.12 -10.47 2.34
N SER A 142 4.52 -11.04 3.37
CA SER A 142 4.05 -12.43 3.35
C SER A 142 3.00 -12.68 2.27
N VAL A 143 2.26 -11.65 1.86
CA VAL A 143 1.24 -11.71 0.82
C VAL A 143 1.65 -11.06 -0.50
N GLY A 144 2.84 -10.45 -0.57
CA GLY A 144 3.37 -9.83 -1.81
C GLY A 144 3.06 -8.34 -1.95
N ILE A 145 2.75 -7.63 -0.87
CA ILE A 145 2.67 -6.17 -0.83
C ILE A 145 4.06 -5.61 -0.47
N HIS A 146 4.59 -4.69 -1.28
CA HIS A 146 5.94 -4.15 -1.13
C HIS A 146 5.97 -2.64 -0.98
N THR A 147 4.81 -1.99 -1.09
CA THR A 147 4.67 -0.53 -0.94
C THR A 147 3.49 -0.24 -0.02
N ALA A 148 3.68 0.63 0.95
CA ALA A 148 2.65 1.12 1.83
C ALA A 148 2.26 2.53 1.40
N LEU A 149 0.98 2.75 1.08
CA LEU A 149 0.45 4.07 0.74
C LEU A 149 0.05 4.80 2.03
N HIS A 150 0.95 4.79 2.97
CA HIS A 150 0.88 5.36 4.31
C HIS A 150 2.30 5.43 4.92
N PRO A 151 2.56 6.17 6.02
CA PRO A 151 1.62 6.88 6.89
C PRO A 151 1.14 8.21 6.28
N MET A 152 0.04 8.77 6.82
CA MET A 152 -0.34 10.15 6.57
C MET A 152 0.49 11.07 7.49
N ALA A 153 1.41 11.82 6.89
CA ALA A 153 2.25 12.78 7.61
C ALA A 153 1.62 14.19 7.70
N ASP A 154 0.38 14.32 7.26
CA ASP A 154 -0.38 15.56 7.34
C ASP A 154 -0.58 15.99 8.79
N LEU A 155 -0.68 17.32 9.02
CA LEU A 155 -1.02 17.86 10.33
C LEU A 155 -2.54 18.04 10.46
N ALA A 156 -3.11 17.47 11.51
CA ALA A 156 -4.54 17.57 11.83
C ALA A 156 -4.85 18.95 12.45
N THR A 157 -4.80 20.02 11.67
CA THR A 157 -4.98 21.40 12.13
C THR A 157 -6.44 21.82 12.31
N ASP A 158 -7.37 21.10 11.67
CA ASP A 158 -8.82 21.35 11.78
C ASP A 158 -9.53 20.08 12.28
N PRO A 159 -10.21 20.13 13.44
CA PRO A 159 -10.91 18.96 14.00
C PRO A 159 -12.09 18.47 13.15
N ARG A 160 -12.57 19.28 12.21
CA ARG A 160 -13.65 18.90 11.27
C ARG A 160 -13.15 18.06 10.10
N TRP A 161 -11.86 17.99 9.87
CA TRP A 161 -11.30 17.20 8.80
C TRP A 161 -11.50 15.70 9.06
N ALA A 162 -12.24 15.04 8.17
CA ALA A 162 -12.69 13.66 8.36
C ALA A 162 -11.55 12.62 8.43
N ARG A 163 -10.31 12.98 8.02
CA ARG A 163 -9.16 12.08 8.01
C ARG A 163 -8.21 12.27 9.19
N ASN A 164 -8.60 13.06 10.19
CA ASN A 164 -7.76 13.31 11.38
C ASN A 164 -7.26 12.02 12.06
N PHE A 165 -8.10 10.99 12.12
CA PHE A 165 -7.75 9.70 12.73
C PHE A 165 -6.55 8.99 12.06
N GLY A 166 -6.34 9.24 10.77
CA GLY A 166 -5.26 8.66 9.98
C GLY A 166 -3.94 9.41 10.08
N THR A 167 -3.87 10.51 10.85
CA THR A 167 -2.66 11.32 11.06
C THR A 167 -2.04 11.06 12.43
N PHE A 168 -0.85 11.57 12.67
CA PHE A 168 -0.21 11.58 14.01
C PHE A 168 -0.62 12.79 14.86
N GLY A 169 -1.63 13.57 14.44
CA GLY A 169 -2.16 14.72 15.16
C GLY A 169 -1.68 16.07 14.63
N SER A 170 -1.88 17.14 15.42
CA SER A 170 -1.63 18.52 15.02
C SER A 170 -0.25 19.07 15.41
N ASP A 171 0.49 18.35 16.25
CA ASP A 171 1.83 18.75 16.67
C ASP A 171 2.88 18.26 15.66
N SER A 172 3.60 19.22 15.05
CA SER A 172 4.56 18.91 13.99
C SER A 172 5.76 18.09 14.47
N LYS A 173 6.19 18.26 15.73
CA LYS A 173 7.31 17.51 16.30
C LYS A 173 6.90 16.06 16.51
N ILE A 174 5.75 15.82 17.15
CA ILE A 174 5.21 14.47 17.34
C ILE A 174 4.98 13.79 15.99
N SER A 175 4.33 14.48 15.04
CA SER A 175 4.08 13.94 13.70
C SER A 175 5.38 13.53 13.00
N SER A 176 6.41 14.37 13.05
CA SER A 176 7.72 14.07 12.46
C SER A 176 8.40 12.86 13.10
N GLU A 177 8.44 12.80 14.44
CA GLU A 177 9.07 11.70 15.18
C GLU A 177 8.36 10.37 14.93
N MET A 178 7.03 10.36 14.94
CA MET A 178 6.20 9.18 14.72
C MET A 178 6.28 8.71 13.24
N THR A 179 6.24 9.64 12.28
CA THR A 179 6.42 9.32 10.85
C THR A 179 7.78 8.67 10.62
N ALA A 180 8.84 9.23 11.17
CA ALA A 180 10.18 8.67 11.02
C ALA A 180 10.31 7.26 11.64
N ALA A 181 9.70 7.04 12.81
CA ALA A 181 9.65 5.73 13.45
C ALA A 181 8.86 4.70 12.63
N TYR A 182 7.71 5.12 12.12
CA TYR A 182 6.87 4.30 11.24
C TYR A 182 7.63 3.86 9.99
N MET A 183 8.26 4.81 9.30
CA MET A 183 9.07 4.53 8.11
C MET A 183 10.22 3.57 8.43
N ARG A 184 10.97 3.78 9.53
CA ARG A 184 12.03 2.85 9.93
C ARG A 184 11.50 1.44 10.19
N GLY A 185 10.32 1.32 10.76
CA GLY A 185 9.68 0.02 10.96
C GLY A 185 9.41 -0.70 9.65
N PHE A 186 8.84 -0.03 8.68
CA PHE A 186 8.50 -0.60 7.36
C PHE A 186 9.71 -0.80 6.45
N GLN A 187 10.59 0.19 6.36
CA GLN A 187 11.72 0.19 5.42
C GLN A 187 12.99 -0.41 5.98
N GLY A 188 13.12 -0.44 7.32
CA GLY A 188 14.39 -0.71 7.99
C GLY A 188 15.32 0.53 8.00
N THR A 189 16.52 0.37 8.56
CA THR A 189 17.53 1.44 8.58
C THR A 189 18.21 1.65 7.22
N LYS A 190 18.10 0.67 6.33
CA LYS A 190 18.59 0.72 4.94
C LYS A 190 17.56 0.02 4.06
N ILE A 191 17.25 0.60 2.91
CA ILE A 191 16.38 -0.01 1.91
C ILE A 191 17.06 -1.27 1.38
N SER A 192 16.33 -2.37 1.37
CA SER A 192 16.78 -3.68 0.92
C SER A 192 15.63 -4.46 0.29
N SER A 193 15.90 -5.67 -0.17
CA SER A 193 14.86 -6.61 -0.64
C SER A 193 13.83 -6.97 0.42
N ASN A 194 14.10 -6.65 1.69
CA ASN A 194 13.21 -6.88 2.82
C ASN A 194 12.38 -5.65 3.21
N SER A 195 12.59 -4.52 2.58
CA SER A 195 11.86 -3.30 2.87
C SER A 195 10.44 -3.32 2.28
N VAL A 196 9.50 -2.71 2.99
CA VAL A 196 8.24 -2.21 2.41
C VAL A 196 8.39 -0.70 2.31
N ILE A 197 8.32 -0.17 1.11
CA ILE A 197 8.52 1.26 0.86
C ILE A 197 7.27 2.03 1.33
N THR A 198 7.47 3.12 2.06
CA THR A 198 6.42 3.99 2.60
C THR A 198 6.49 5.39 2.01
#